data_b2599507126e1722b4b7c29cafa4fb57
#
_entry.id   b2599507126e1722b4b7c29cafa4fb57
#
_cell.length_a   1.000
_cell.length_b   1.000
_cell.length_c   1.000
_cell.angle_alpha   90.00
_cell.angle_beta   90.00
_cell.angle_gamma   90.00
#
_symmetry.space_group_name_H-M   'P 1'
#
loop_
_entity.id
_entity.type
_entity.pdbx_description
1 polymer ?
#
loop_
_entity_poly.entity_id
_entity_poly.type
_entity_poly.pdbx_seq_one_letter_code
_entity_poly.pdbx_strand_id
1 'polypeptide(L)'
;MVTYDSFPRVYAVMKQQSIECKIVVDEYQEILDAYVYRNAAIRNLLHTLKDVPNVTYLSATPIPYQWRPSELEGLPEYEIEWENSVRIMPFRIKSNHPLAIVANIIRNHKLGHPFELKGNKVEEYFFFVNSVSAIRGIIKSAKLSPNEVKIICAKNEINKKKLEGFT
;
A
#
# COMPACT_ATOMS: atom_id res chain seq x y z
N MET A 1 -7.06 -15.63 8.38
CA MET A 1 -7.10 -14.50 7.43
C MET A 1 -7.49 -15.02 6.06
N VAL A 2 -8.37 -14.35 5.37
CA VAL A 2 -8.87 -14.70 4.03
C VAL A 2 -8.88 -13.48 3.13
N THR A 3 -8.79 -13.67 1.81
CA THR A 3 -8.92 -12.58 0.83
C THR A 3 -10.38 -12.21 0.61
N TYR A 4 -10.64 -11.02 0.09
CA TYR A 4 -11.98 -10.56 -0.24
C TYR A 4 -12.75 -11.52 -1.15
N ASP A 5 -12.09 -12.10 -2.16
CA ASP A 5 -12.70 -13.06 -3.09
C ASP A 5 -13.09 -14.38 -2.42
N SER A 6 -12.36 -14.78 -1.40
CA SER A 6 -12.56 -16.07 -0.73
C SER A 6 -13.56 -16.00 0.43
N PHE A 7 -13.75 -14.81 1.00
CA PHE A 7 -14.57 -14.62 2.20
C PHE A 7 -16.00 -15.18 2.07
N PRO A 8 -16.76 -14.93 0.99
CA PRO A 8 -18.15 -15.43 0.89
C PRO A 8 -18.23 -16.96 1.00
N ARG A 9 -17.28 -17.70 0.42
CA ARG A 9 -17.24 -19.18 0.51
C ARG A 9 -16.88 -19.64 1.93
N VAL A 10 -15.89 -19.00 2.55
CA VAL A 10 -15.47 -19.33 3.92
C VAL A 10 -16.63 -19.07 4.88
N TYR A 11 -17.29 -17.93 4.74
CA TYR A 11 -18.44 -17.56 5.58
C TYR A 11 -19.61 -18.55 5.42
N ALA A 12 -19.91 -19.01 4.21
CA ALA A 12 -20.92 -20.03 3.97
C ALA A 12 -20.61 -21.34 4.72
N VAL A 13 -19.36 -21.79 4.72
CA VAL A 13 -18.92 -22.98 5.48
C VAL A 13 -19.03 -22.76 6.98
N MET A 14 -18.61 -21.59 7.47
CA MET A 14 -18.74 -21.23 8.89
C MET A 14 -20.21 -21.26 9.35
N LYS A 15 -21.10 -20.69 8.53
CA LYS A 15 -22.54 -20.68 8.80
C LYS A 15 -23.12 -22.11 8.86
N GLN A 16 -22.73 -22.98 7.94
CA GLN A 16 -23.12 -24.40 7.95
C GLN A 16 -22.66 -25.15 9.19
N GLN A 17 -21.51 -24.78 9.72
CA GLN A 17 -20.92 -25.40 10.92
C GLN A 17 -21.32 -24.70 12.22
N SER A 18 -22.19 -23.69 12.16
CA SER A 18 -22.59 -22.88 13.31
C SER A 18 -21.42 -22.23 14.07
N ILE A 19 -20.37 -21.85 13.33
CA ILE A 19 -19.20 -21.18 13.89
C ILE A 19 -19.50 -19.69 14.03
N GLU A 20 -19.58 -19.22 15.27
CA GLU A 20 -19.68 -17.80 15.57
C GLU A 20 -18.28 -17.15 15.58
N CYS A 21 -18.15 -16.02 14.91
CA CYS A 21 -16.90 -15.26 14.91
C CYS A 21 -17.16 -13.76 14.74
N LYS A 22 -16.21 -12.96 15.17
CA LYS A 22 -16.13 -11.54 14.83
C LYS A 22 -15.34 -11.40 13.52
N ILE A 23 -15.88 -10.64 12.59
CA ILE A 23 -15.23 -10.36 11.31
C ILE A 23 -14.56 -9.00 11.39
N VAL A 24 -13.29 -8.96 11.01
CA VAL A 24 -12.52 -7.72 10.85
C VAL A 24 -12.14 -7.59 9.39
N VAL A 25 -12.56 -6.49 8.77
CA VAL A 25 -12.19 -6.11 7.41
C VAL A 25 -11.05 -5.11 7.52
N ASP A 26 -9.84 -5.58 7.29
CA ASP A 26 -8.63 -4.78 7.34
C ASP A 26 -8.41 -4.05 6.02
N GLU A 27 -7.86 -2.82 6.08
CA GLU A 27 -7.62 -1.96 4.92
C GLU A 27 -8.88 -1.81 4.04
N TYR A 28 -10.02 -1.51 4.67
CA TYR A 28 -11.31 -1.48 3.97
C TYR A 28 -11.37 -0.46 2.83
N GLN A 29 -10.53 0.57 2.82
CA GLN A 29 -10.43 1.52 1.71
C GLN A 29 -9.99 0.87 0.40
N GLU A 30 -9.27 -0.27 0.45
CA GLU A 30 -8.90 -1.06 -0.72
C GLU A 30 -10.12 -1.61 -1.49
N ILE A 31 -11.30 -1.64 -0.85
CA ILE A 31 -12.55 -2.03 -1.51
C ILE A 31 -12.85 -1.11 -2.71
N LEU A 32 -12.60 0.21 -2.59
CA LEU A 32 -12.81 1.14 -3.70
C LEU A 32 -11.85 0.90 -4.86
N ASP A 33 -10.58 0.71 -4.55
CA ASP A 33 -9.55 0.47 -5.57
C ASP A 33 -9.77 -0.89 -6.26
N ALA A 34 -10.13 -1.92 -5.49
CA ALA A 34 -10.44 -3.23 -6.02
C ALA A 34 -11.74 -3.26 -6.85
N TYR A 35 -12.69 -2.37 -6.56
CA TYR A 35 -13.97 -2.32 -7.27
C TYR A 35 -13.81 -2.07 -8.78
N VAL A 36 -12.79 -1.31 -9.18
CA VAL A 36 -12.54 -0.97 -10.59
C VAL A 36 -12.26 -2.22 -11.45
N TYR A 37 -11.55 -3.20 -10.91
CA TYR A 37 -11.13 -4.40 -11.65
C TYR A 37 -11.70 -5.72 -11.09
N ARG A 38 -12.36 -5.70 -9.92
CA ARG A 38 -12.97 -6.86 -9.25
C ARG A 38 -14.40 -6.62 -8.82
N ASN A 39 -15.14 -5.87 -9.61
CA ASN A 39 -16.51 -5.42 -9.29
C ASN A 39 -17.42 -6.55 -8.74
N ALA A 40 -17.48 -7.69 -9.45
CA ALA A 40 -18.34 -8.80 -9.04
C ALA A 40 -17.94 -9.39 -7.67
N ALA A 41 -16.64 -9.53 -7.41
CA ALA A 41 -16.13 -10.05 -6.15
C ALA A 41 -16.40 -9.09 -4.99
N ILE A 42 -16.20 -7.80 -5.20
CA ILE A 42 -16.46 -6.77 -4.19
C ILE A 42 -17.95 -6.64 -3.88
N ARG A 43 -18.83 -6.67 -4.89
CA ARG A 43 -20.29 -6.68 -4.66
C ARG A 43 -20.72 -7.90 -3.85
N ASN A 44 -20.19 -9.09 -4.17
CA ASN A 44 -20.48 -10.31 -3.43
C ASN A 44 -19.98 -10.23 -1.99
N LEU A 45 -18.77 -9.68 -1.78
CA LEU A 45 -18.23 -9.41 -0.45
C LEU A 45 -19.17 -8.51 0.37
N LEU A 46 -19.49 -7.33 -0.16
CA LEU A 46 -20.34 -6.35 0.54
C LEU A 46 -21.74 -6.92 0.83
N HIS A 47 -22.32 -7.64 -0.13
CA HIS A 47 -23.58 -8.32 0.07
C HIS A 47 -23.51 -9.36 1.19
N THR A 48 -22.45 -10.17 1.21
CA THR A 48 -22.23 -11.18 2.27
C THR A 48 -22.04 -10.52 3.63
N LEU A 49 -21.29 -9.39 3.70
CA LEU A 49 -21.02 -8.69 4.96
C LEU A 49 -22.28 -8.08 5.59
N LYS A 50 -23.31 -7.75 4.80
CA LYS A 50 -24.61 -7.29 5.35
C LYS A 50 -25.28 -8.33 6.26
N ASP A 51 -25.08 -9.60 5.98
CA ASP A 51 -25.67 -10.71 6.74
C ASP A 51 -24.81 -11.12 7.94
N VAL A 52 -23.67 -10.48 8.14
CA VAL A 52 -22.76 -10.79 9.25
C VAL A 52 -23.07 -9.87 10.44
N PRO A 53 -23.42 -10.39 11.63
CA PRO A 53 -23.87 -9.56 12.78
C PRO A 53 -22.64 -8.95 13.35
N ASN A 54 -21.59 -8.83 13.38
CA ASN A 54 -20.45 -8.23 14.08
C ASN A 54 -19.25 -8.03 13.14
N VAL A 55 -19.36 -7.03 12.26
CA VAL A 55 -18.28 -6.63 11.38
C VAL A 55 -17.63 -5.36 11.90
N THR A 56 -16.31 -5.35 11.94
CA THR A 56 -15.49 -4.17 12.22
C THR A 56 -14.65 -3.85 11.00
N TYR A 57 -14.63 -2.61 10.58
CA TYR A 57 -13.83 -2.11 9.48
C TYR A 57 -12.64 -1.32 10.02
N LEU A 58 -11.43 -1.63 9.60
CA LEU A 58 -10.19 -0.94 10.00
C LEU A 58 -9.54 -0.27 8.79
N SER A 59 -9.01 0.91 9.01
CA SER A 59 -8.21 1.63 8.02
C SER A 59 -7.35 2.70 8.69
N ALA A 60 -6.14 2.88 8.22
CA ALA A 60 -5.30 4.03 8.54
C ALA A 60 -5.64 5.25 7.67
N THR A 61 -6.30 5.04 6.53
CA THR A 61 -6.70 6.07 5.56
C THR A 61 -8.17 5.86 5.18
N PRO A 62 -9.12 6.19 6.07
CA PRO A 62 -10.53 5.88 5.87
C PRO A 62 -11.10 6.54 4.62
N ILE A 63 -12.07 5.88 4.01
CA ILE A 63 -12.80 6.41 2.85
C ILE A 63 -13.51 7.71 3.25
N PRO A 64 -13.29 8.83 2.56
CA PRO A 64 -14.03 10.06 2.81
C PRO A 64 -15.54 9.84 2.70
N TYR A 65 -16.33 10.50 3.55
CA TYR A 65 -17.77 10.29 3.67
C TYR A 65 -18.49 10.30 2.31
N GLN A 66 -18.17 11.24 1.43
CA GLN A 66 -18.78 11.38 0.10
C GLN A 66 -18.51 10.22 -0.87
N TRP A 67 -17.59 9.32 -0.54
CA TRP A 67 -17.21 8.18 -1.37
C TRP A 67 -17.49 6.83 -0.69
N ARG A 68 -18.10 6.86 0.49
CA ARG A 68 -18.43 5.64 1.22
C ARG A 68 -19.52 4.85 0.51
N PRO A 69 -19.34 3.52 0.38
CA PRO A 69 -20.44 2.64 0.00
C PRO A 69 -21.60 2.75 1.00
N SER A 70 -22.82 2.64 0.51
CA SER A 70 -24.04 2.69 1.35
C SER A 70 -24.04 1.65 2.48
N GLU A 71 -23.30 0.55 2.29
CA GLU A 71 -23.12 -0.51 3.27
C GLU A 71 -22.36 -0.08 4.53
N LEU A 72 -21.60 1.01 4.45
CA LEU A 72 -20.84 1.57 5.57
C LEU A 72 -21.49 2.82 6.17
N GLU A 73 -22.61 3.27 5.61
CA GLU A 73 -23.34 4.42 6.14
C GLU A 73 -23.98 4.09 7.49
N GLY A 74 -23.94 5.06 8.42
CA GLY A 74 -24.57 4.94 9.74
C GLY A 74 -23.82 4.04 10.73
N LEU A 75 -22.67 3.48 10.38
CA LEU A 75 -21.83 2.75 11.33
C LEU A 75 -21.15 3.72 12.31
N PRO A 76 -21.04 3.36 13.60
CA PRO A 76 -20.25 4.15 14.55
C PRO A 76 -18.78 4.18 14.14
N GLU A 77 -18.18 5.36 14.20
CA GLU A 77 -16.78 5.58 13.81
C GLU A 77 -15.95 5.96 15.05
N TYR A 78 -14.81 5.32 15.18
CA TYR A 78 -13.86 5.57 16.24
C TYR A 78 -12.50 5.88 15.65
N GLU A 79 -11.93 7.02 16.02
CA GLU A 79 -10.55 7.39 15.67
C GLU A 79 -9.63 7.04 16.83
N ILE A 80 -8.54 6.33 16.51
CA ILE A 80 -7.51 5.96 17.49
C ILE A 80 -6.27 6.78 17.19
N GLU A 81 -5.96 7.75 18.04
CA GLU A 81 -4.73 8.53 17.99
C GLU A 81 -3.71 8.01 19.00
N TRP A 82 -2.44 7.92 18.56
CA TRP A 82 -1.34 7.60 19.46
C TRP A 82 -0.73 8.89 19.99
N GLU A 83 -0.68 9.05 21.30
CA GLU A 83 -0.18 10.28 21.97
C GLU A 83 1.27 10.65 21.56
N ASN A 84 2.09 9.66 21.22
CA ASN A 84 3.50 9.82 20.85
C ASN A 84 3.76 9.62 19.36
N SER A 85 2.78 9.81 18.49
CA SER A 85 2.98 9.69 17.05
C SER A 85 3.91 10.79 16.53
N VAL A 86 4.99 10.39 15.86
CA VAL A 86 5.82 11.33 15.11
C VAL A 86 4.98 11.88 13.95
N ARG A 87 4.65 13.17 13.98
CA ARG A 87 3.93 13.80 12.88
C ARG A 87 4.81 13.82 11.64
N ILE A 88 4.45 13.01 10.65
CA ILE A 88 5.07 13.05 9.34
C ILE A 88 4.47 14.25 8.58
N MET A 89 5.32 15.18 8.16
CA MET A 89 4.90 16.27 7.26
C MET A 89 5.20 15.83 5.83
N PRO A 90 4.21 15.40 5.03
CA PRO A 90 4.43 14.99 3.66
C PRO A 90 4.75 16.21 2.79
N PHE A 91 5.84 16.13 2.05
CA PHE A 91 6.18 17.12 1.03
C PHE A 91 5.87 16.54 -0.36
N ARG A 92 4.93 17.16 -1.07
CA ARG A 92 4.48 16.67 -2.38
C ARG A 92 5.16 17.43 -3.51
N ILE A 93 5.85 16.71 -4.38
CA ILE A 93 6.42 17.23 -5.62
C ILE A 93 5.57 16.75 -6.80
N LYS A 94 4.93 17.67 -7.53
CA LYS A 94 4.27 17.31 -8.79
C LYS A 94 5.32 17.27 -9.90
N SER A 95 5.38 16.18 -10.66
CA SER A 95 6.29 16.04 -11.79
C SER A 95 5.72 15.11 -12.86
N ASN A 96 5.97 15.47 -14.12
CA ASN A 96 5.70 14.59 -15.26
C ASN A 96 6.77 13.47 -15.40
N HIS A 97 7.89 13.59 -14.67
CA HIS A 97 9.02 12.66 -14.73
C HIS A 97 9.49 12.25 -13.33
N PRO A 98 8.65 11.60 -12.50
CA PRO A 98 8.98 11.29 -11.11
C PRO A 98 10.23 10.42 -10.96
N LEU A 99 10.47 9.48 -11.86
CA LEU A 99 11.66 8.62 -11.82
C LEU A 99 12.96 9.40 -12.09
N ALA A 100 12.91 10.45 -12.90
CA ALA A 100 14.05 11.33 -13.14
C ALA A 100 14.40 12.15 -11.88
N ILE A 101 13.41 12.57 -11.11
CA ILE A 101 13.63 13.25 -9.83
C ILE A 101 14.35 12.31 -8.86
N VAL A 102 13.87 11.06 -8.71
CA VAL A 102 14.53 10.06 -7.85
C VAL A 102 15.97 9.83 -8.29
N ALA A 103 16.23 9.63 -9.59
CA ALA A 103 17.57 9.45 -10.10
C ALA A 103 18.47 10.68 -9.88
N ASN A 104 17.92 11.90 -9.92
CA ASN A 104 18.67 13.12 -9.64
C ASN A 104 19.01 13.24 -8.15
N ILE A 105 18.07 12.94 -7.24
CA ILE A 105 18.34 12.92 -5.80
C ILE A 105 19.51 11.97 -5.49
N ILE A 106 19.48 10.76 -6.04
CA ILE A 106 20.54 9.77 -5.84
C ILE A 106 21.89 10.27 -6.41
N ARG A 107 21.89 10.83 -7.62
CA ARG A 107 23.11 11.35 -8.22
C ARG A 107 23.71 12.49 -7.41
N ASN A 108 22.90 13.41 -6.95
CA ASN A 108 23.36 14.52 -6.13
C ASN A 108 23.97 14.01 -4.82
N HIS A 109 23.34 13.02 -4.18
CA HIS A 109 23.90 12.39 -2.99
C HIS A 109 25.29 11.78 -3.27
N LYS A 110 25.44 11.04 -4.36
CA LYS A 110 26.74 10.46 -4.79
C LYS A 110 27.83 11.52 -5.05
N LEU A 111 27.42 12.71 -5.46
CA LEU A 111 28.33 13.85 -5.71
C LEU A 111 28.64 14.67 -4.45
N GLY A 112 28.18 14.21 -3.27
CA GLY A 112 28.39 14.93 -2.01
C GLY A 112 27.41 16.07 -1.75
N HIS A 113 26.35 16.18 -2.54
CA HIS A 113 25.26 17.12 -2.40
C HIS A 113 23.94 16.42 -1.96
N PRO A 114 23.88 15.85 -0.75
CA PRO A 114 22.67 15.18 -0.27
C PRO A 114 21.52 16.16 -0.12
N PHE A 115 20.32 15.64 -0.17
CA PHE A 115 19.13 16.42 0.15
C PHE A 115 19.21 16.91 1.60
N GLU A 116 18.86 18.16 1.83
CA GLU A 116 18.83 18.74 3.17
C GLU A 116 17.37 18.95 3.61
N LEU A 117 17.05 18.46 4.81
CA LEU A 117 15.75 18.66 5.44
C LEU A 117 15.94 19.44 6.74
N LYS A 118 15.41 20.67 6.79
CA LYS A 118 15.53 21.57 7.95
C LYS A 118 16.99 21.75 8.43
N GLY A 119 17.94 21.88 7.49
CA GLY A 119 19.36 22.07 7.76
C GLY A 119 20.14 20.79 8.09
N ASN A 120 19.48 19.64 8.13
CA ASN A 120 20.14 18.35 8.33
C ASN A 120 20.32 17.64 6.99
N LYS A 121 21.50 17.10 6.76
CA LYS A 121 21.79 16.27 5.58
C LYS A 121 21.11 14.91 5.74
N VAL A 122 20.43 14.47 4.68
CA VAL A 122 19.82 13.15 4.62
C VAL A 122 20.88 12.15 4.19
N GLU A 123 21.18 11.18 5.03
CA GLU A 123 22.21 10.16 4.78
C GLU A 123 21.64 8.90 4.13
N GLU A 124 20.37 8.56 4.41
CA GLU A 124 19.69 7.38 3.89
C GLU A 124 18.39 7.74 3.20
N TYR A 125 18.07 7.01 2.12
CA TYR A 125 16.85 7.21 1.35
C TYR A 125 16.11 5.90 1.17
N PHE A 126 14.79 5.95 1.36
CA PHE A 126 13.89 4.84 1.07
C PHE A 126 12.94 5.25 -0.06
N PHE A 127 12.95 4.51 -1.16
CA PHE A 127 12.08 4.77 -2.29
C PHE A 127 11.08 3.62 -2.48
N PHE A 128 9.80 3.92 -2.40
CA PHE A 128 8.72 2.99 -2.72
C PHE A 128 8.35 3.14 -4.20
N VAL A 129 8.62 2.10 -4.98
CA VAL A 129 8.41 2.11 -6.42
C VAL A 129 7.59 0.90 -6.83
N ASN A 130 6.40 1.12 -7.39
CA ASN A 130 5.43 0.07 -7.71
C ASN A 130 5.80 -0.81 -8.93
N SER A 131 6.97 -0.62 -9.52
CA SER A 131 7.37 -1.36 -10.71
C SER A 131 8.86 -1.70 -10.70
N VAL A 132 9.17 -2.99 -10.84
CA VAL A 132 10.56 -3.47 -10.95
C VAL A 132 11.24 -2.91 -12.20
N SER A 133 10.52 -2.68 -13.29
CA SER A 133 11.07 -2.03 -14.48
C SER A 133 11.44 -0.56 -14.20
N ALA A 134 10.66 0.15 -13.40
CA ALA A 134 10.98 1.50 -12.96
C ALA A 134 12.20 1.53 -12.04
N ILE A 135 12.32 0.58 -11.10
CA ILE A 135 13.52 0.41 -10.25
C ILE A 135 14.76 0.24 -11.12
N ARG A 136 14.70 -0.65 -12.12
CA ARG A 136 15.82 -0.84 -13.10
C ARG A 136 16.16 0.45 -13.85
N GLY A 137 15.15 1.22 -14.23
CA GLY A 137 15.31 2.53 -14.88
C GLY A 137 16.07 3.53 -13.99
N ILE A 138 15.70 3.60 -12.70
CA ILE A 138 16.39 4.44 -11.71
C ILE A 138 17.86 4.01 -11.54
N ILE A 139 18.11 2.71 -11.35
CA ILE A 139 19.46 2.14 -11.19
C ILE A 139 20.35 2.54 -12.37
N LYS A 140 19.88 2.33 -13.60
CA LYS A 140 20.60 2.72 -14.81
C LYS A 140 20.86 4.22 -14.89
N SER A 141 19.83 5.00 -14.64
CA SER A 141 19.88 6.47 -14.74
C SER A 141 20.81 7.08 -13.68
N ALA A 142 20.80 6.55 -12.47
CA ALA A 142 21.66 6.99 -11.37
C ALA A 142 23.05 6.32 -11.37
N LYS A 143 23.30 5.37 -12.30
CA LYS A 143 24.55 4.59 -12.39
C LYS A 143 24.92 3.94 -11.05
N LEU A 144 23.95 3.25 -10.43
CA LEU A 144 24.14 2.56 -9.16
C LEU A 144 24.83 1.22 -9.38
N SER A 145 25.71 0.87 -8.45
CA SER A 145 26.28 -0.48 -8.30
C SER A 145 25.49 -1.30 -7.26
N PRO A 146 25.63 -2.63 -7.26
CA PRO A 146 24.94 -3.49 -6.27
C PRO A 146 25.26 -3.16 -4.80
N ASN A 147 26.43 -2.61 -4.52
CA ASN A 147 26.86 -2.26 -3.16
C ASN A 147 26.26 -0.92 -2.65
N GLU A 148 25.68 -0.12 -3.56
CA GLU A 148 25.14 1.20 -3.23
C GLU A 148 23.63 1.18 -3.00
N VAL A 149 22.95 0.06 -3.30
CA VAL A 149 21.50 -0.02 -3.19
C VAL A 149 21.07 -1.39 -2.69
N LYS A 150 20.10 -1.40 -1.78
CA LYS A 150 19.38 -2.61 -1.34
C LYS A 150 17.98 -2.60 -1.94
N ILE A 151 17.62 -3.67 -2.66
CA ILE A 151 16.32 -3.80 -3.31
C ILE A 151 15.49 -4.84 -2.58
N ILE A 152 14.26 -4.47 -2.25
CA ILE A 152 13.26 -5.37 -1.66
C ILE A 152 12.10 -5.49 -2.65
N CYS A 153 11.90 -6.67 -3.21
CA CYS A 153 10.80 -6.96 -4.14
C CYS A 153 10.38 -8.43 -4.02
N ALA A 154 9.24 -8.78 -4.64
CA ALA A 154 8.78 -10.16 -4.71
C ALA A 154 9.81 -11.05 -5.43
N LYS A 155 10.18 -12.17 -4.82
CA LYS A 155 11.12 -13.16 -5.38
C LYS A 155 10.41 -14.01 -6.42
N ASN A 156 10.64 -13.71 -7.69
CA ASN A 156 10.22 -14.53 -8.83
C ASN A 156 11.27 -14.43 -9.96
N GLU A 157 11.26 -15.38 -10.90
CA GLU A 157 12.24 -15.46 -11.99
C GLU A 157 12.24 -14.20 -12.90
N ILE A 158 11.10 -13.56 -13.08
CA ILE A 158 10.97 -12.33 -13.90
C ILE A 158 11.72 -11.18 -13.23
N ASN A 159 11.51 -10.99 -11.93
CA ASN A 159 12.17 -9.93 -11.17
C ASN A 159 13.65 -10.18 -11.06
N LYS A 160 14.06 -11.44 -10.85
CA LYS A 160 15.46 -11.85 -10.81
C LYS A 160 16.19 -11.51 -12.11
N LYS A 161 15.61 -11.84 -13.29
CA LYS A 161 16.15 -11.44 -14.58
C LYS A 161 16.25 -9.92 -14.78
N LYS A 162 15.22 -9.18 -14.30
CA LYS A 162 15.20 -7.72 -14.45
C LYS A 162 16.23 -7.00 -13.57
N LEU A 163 16.57 -7.58 -12.44
CA LEU A 163 17.47 -7.03 -11.42
C LEU A 163 18.76 -7.84 -11.29
N GLU A 164 19.16 -8.52 -12.36
CA GLU A 164 20.39 -9.32 -12.39
C GLU A 164 21.58 -8.52 -11.89
N GLY A 165 22.30 -9.10 -10.92
CA GLY A 165 23.42 -8.46 -10.22
C GLY A 165 23.04 -7.56 -9.04
N PHE A 166 21.72 -7.35 -8.76
CA PHE A 166 21.22 -6.52 -7.65
C PHE A 166 20.35 -7.29 -6.65
N THR A 167 20.19 -8.60 -6.81
CA THR A 167 19.39 -9.48 -5.92
C THR A 167 20.21 -10.64 -5.41
#